data_70491e080d12fedc8409c073326ae3a0
#
_entry.id   70491e080d12fedc8409c073326ae3a0
#
_cell.length_a   1.000
_cell.length_b   1.000
_cell.length_c   1.000
_cell.angle_alpha   90.00
_cell.angle_beta   90.00
_cell.angle_gamma   90.00
#
_symmetry.space_group_name_H-M   'P 1'
#
loop_
_entity.id
_entity.type
_entity.pdbx_description
1 polymer ?
#
loop_
_entity_poly.entity_id
_entity_poly.type
_entity_poly.pdbx_seq_one_letter_code
_entity_poly.pdbx_strand_id
1 'polypeptide(L)'
;MFLSIDVGNTQTAIGLFDSEGTMVRGWRMPTDQNDTSDILHGRLFTFFQKDGLSIDDVEAGGLSCVVPVITRAWQRCFELLLNKPLTRINALSTNKIRFNIPHPELVGADRIANSVAATERYGYPVIVVDFGTATNLDVVDKDGVFRGGAISPGIMISANALFARAAKLSSIPIKAPETVLGNTTESAVQAGIVVGAAAQAEGLVARTLKEPGIEGATVIATGGLANTVSEATDVFDVVDPQLTMRGIYLIWKQSTEAAR
;
A
#
# COMPACT_ATOMS: atom_id res chain seq x y z
N MET A 1 3.08 -5.64 -21.53
CA MET A 1 3.16 -5.67 -20.03
C MET A 1 2.58 -4.39 -19.43
N PHE A 2 2.20 -4.40 -18.13
CA PHE A 2 1.67 -3.25 -17.40
C PHE A 2 2.54 -2.90 -16.20
N LEU A 3 2.75 -1.60 -15.94
CA LEU A 3 3.57 -1.11 -14.84
C LEU A 3 2.70 -0.45 -13.77
N SER A 4 2.57 -1.09 -12.60
CA SER A 4 1.97 -0.47 -11.40
C SER A 4 3.01 0.36 -10.68
N ILE A 5 2.67 1.59 -10.31
CA ILE A 5 3.55 2.49 -9.55
C ILE A 5 2.77 3.02 -8.36
N ASP A 6 3.29 2.79 -7.17
CA ASP A 6 2.77 3.35 -5.91
C ASP A 6 3.79 4.27 -5.28
N VAL A 7 3.48 5.55 -5.26
CA VAL A 7 4.34 6.63 -4.75
C VAL A 7 3.86 7.03 -3.36
N GLY A 8 4.44 6.39 -2.36
CA GLY A 8 4.29 6.78 -0.95
C GLY A 8 5.22 7.93 -0.57
N ASN A 9 5.01 8.51 0.63
CA ASN A 9 5.84 9.62 1.11
C ASN A 9 7.32 9.27 1.33
N THR A 10 7.63 8.02 1.64
CA THR A 10 8.99 7.56 1.96
C THR A 10 9.58 6.70 0.86
N GLN A 11 8.76 5.89 0.22
CA GLN A 11 9.19 4.87 -0.74
C GLN A 11 8.23 4.80 -1.91
N THR A 12 8.79 4.64 -3.11
CA THR A 12 8.06 4.30 -4.32
C THR A 12 8.24 2.82 -4.61
N ALA A 13 7.13 2.09 -4.70
CA ALA A 13 7.10 0.71 -5.13
C ALA A 13 6.65 0.61 -6.59
N ILE A 14 7.20 -0.34 -7.33
CA ILE A 14 6.93 -0.55 -8.75
C ILE A 14 6.72 -2.05 -8.97
N GLY A 15 5.64 -2.42 -9.65
CA GLY A 15 5.31 -3.79 -10.00
C GLY A 15 5.09 -3.95 -11.50
N LEU A 16 5.76 -4.90 -12.12
CA LEU A 16 5.55 -5.25 -13.53
C LEU A 16 4.64 -6.45 -13.63
N PHE A 17 3.56 -6.31 -14.39
CA PHE A 17 2.55 -7.34 -14.62
C PHE A 17 2.58 -7.82 -16.07
N ASP A 18 2.38 -9.13 -16.25
CA ASP A 18 2.14 -9.72 -17.56
C ASP A 18 0.68 -9.54 -18.03
N SER A 19 0.36 -10.08 -19.19
CA SER A 19 -0.99 -10.01 -19.77
C SER A 19 -2.04 -10.80 -18.98
N GLU A 20 -1.60 -11.75 -18.16
CA GLU A 20 -2.49 -12.60 -17.33
C GLU A 20 -2.78 -11.94 -15.97
N GLY A 21 -2.06 -10.86 -15.62
CA GLY A 21 -2.19 -10.14 -14.35
C GLY A 21 -1.35 -10.76 -13.24
N THR A 22 -0.31 -11.49 -13.60
CA THR A 22 0.70 -11.97 -12.67
C THR A 22 1.82 -10.96 -12.54
N MET A 23 2.19 -10.61 -11.30
CA MET A 23 3.33 -9.72 -11.06
C MET A 23 4.63 -10.49 -11.29
N VAL A 24 5.33 -10.17 -12.39
CA VAL A 24 6.58 -10.86 -12.81
C VAL A 24 7.82 -10.26 -12.16
N ARG A 25 7.78 -8.97 -11.78
CA ARG A 25 8.88 -8.28 -11.09
C ARG A 25 8.35 -7.18 -10.17
N GLY A 26 9.12 -6.89 -9.13
CA GLY A 26 8.89 -5.76 -8.24
C GLY A 26 10.19 -5.06 -7.89
N TRP A 27 10.16 -3.72 -7.87
CA TRP A 27 11.27 -2.87 -7.47
C TRP A 27 10.81 -1.85 -6.44
N ARG A 28 11.77 -1.33 -5.68
CA ARG A 28 11.53 -0.27 -4.70
C ARG A 28 12.66 0.74 -4.75
N MET A 29 12.31 2.00 -4.58
CA MET A 29 13.27 3.09 -4.47
C MET A 29 12.79 4.10 -3.44
N PRO A 30 13.68 4.92 -2.83
CA PRO A 30 13.25 6.07 -2.03
C PRO A 30 12.41 7.02 -2.89
N THR A 31 11.39 7.63 -2.28
CA THR A 31 10.66 8.72 -2.93
C THR A 31 11.43 10.02 -2.72
N ASP A 32 11.90 10.62 -3.82
CA ASP A 32 12.48 11.96 -3.82
C ASP A 32 11.53 12.93 -4.52
N GLN A 33 11.08 13.94 -3.80
CA GLN A 33 10.15 14.95 -4.31
C GLN A 33 10.76 15.85 -5.40
N ASN A 34 12.10 15.84 -5.54
CA ASN A 34 12.83 16.59 -6.53
C ASN A 34 13.13 15.78 -7.81
N ASP A 35 12.73 14.52 -7.88
CA ASP A 35 12.93 13.70 -9.07
C ASP A 35 12.21 14.31 -10.28
N THR A 36 12.96 14.52 -11.35
CA THR A 36 12.42 14.94 -12.66
C THR A 36 11.94 13.72 -13.45
N SER A 37 11.19 13.97 -14.53
CA SER A 37 10.78 12.91 -15.46
C SER A 37 11.95 12.12 -16.03
N ASP A 38 13.08 12.79 -16.29
CA ASP A 38 14.28 12.17 -16.87
C ASP A 38 14.98 11.27 -15.83
N ILE A 39 15.03 11.68 -14.56
CA ILE A 39 15.56 10.86 -13.45
C ILE A 39 14.71 9.60 -13.29
N LEU A 40 13.37 9.75 -13.24
CA LEU A 40 12.45 8.62 -13.14
C LEU A 40 12.59 7.65 -14.31
N HIS A 41 12.69 8.16 -15.53
CA HIS A 41 12.93 7.35 -16.72
C HIS A 41 14.26 6.58 -16.63
N GLY A 42 15.35 7.26 -16.25
CA GLY A 42 16.67 6.62 -16.07
C GLY A 42 16.65 5.51 -15.01
N ARG A 43 15.93 5.71 -13.90
CA ARG A 43 15.76 4.67 -12.85
C ARG A 43 14.96 3.48 -13.38
N LEU A 44 13.84 3.71 -14.08
CA LEU A 44 13.07 2.64 -14.70
C LEU A 44 13.93 1.86 -15.70
N PHE A 45 14.61 2.56 -16.60
CA PHE A 45 15.50 1.92 -17.56
C PHE A 45 16.55 1.04 -16.89
N THR A 46 17.16 1.52 -15.80
CA THR A 46 18.17 0.77 -15.04
C THR A 46 17.57 -0.50 -14.40
N PHE A 47 16.36 -0.43 -13.84
CA PHE A 47 15.69 -1.60 -13.27
C PHE A 47 15.41 -2.66 -14.33
N PHE A 48 14.86 -2.26 -15.46
CA PHE A 48 14.57 -3.16 -16.57
C PHE A 48 15.83 -3.81 -17.11
N GLN A 49 16.87 -3.02 -17.39
CA GLN A 49 18.15 -3.51 -17.92
C GLN A 49 18.82 -4.51 -16.96
N LYS A 50 18.81 -4.24 -15.64
CA LYS A 50 19.40 -5.13 -14.62
C LYS A 50 18.75 -6.51 -14.62
N ASP A 51 17.44 -6.57 -14.90
CA ASP A 51 16.68 -7.83 -14.89
C ASP A 51 16.54 -8.45 -16.31
N GLY A 52 17.23 -7.89 -17.31
CA GLY A 52 17.20 -8.40 -18.70
C GLY A 52 15.85 -8.19 -19.40
N LEU A 53 15.08 -7.19 -18.95
CA LEU A 53 13.77 -6.84 -19.49
C LEU A 53 13.88 -5.61 -20.40
N SER A 54 12.98 -5.48 -21.39
CA SER A 54 12.85 -4.27 -22.19
C SER A 54 11.74 -3.37 -21.65
N ILE A 55 12.05 -2.10 -21.47
CA ILE A 55 11.04 -1.09 -21.11
C ILE A 55 10.03 -0.86 -22.26
N ASP A 56 10.39 -1.19 -23.50
CA ASP A 56 9.51 -1.11 -24.67
C ASP A 56 8.34 -2.10 -24.59
N ASP A 57 8.49 -3.19 -23.82
CA ASP A 57 7.43 -4.16 -23.59
C ASP A 57 6.30 -3.63 -22.68
N VAL A 58 6.50 -2.48 -22.05
CA VAL A 58 5.48 -1.81 -21.25
C VAL A 58 4.46 -1.15 -22.18
N GLU A 59 3.21 -1.54 -22.08
CA GLU A 59 2.11 -1.02 -22.91
C GLU A 59 1.36 0.12 -22.23
N ALA A 60 1.29 0.10 -20.90
CA ALA A 60 0.61 1.10 -20.09
C ALA A 60 1.13 1.11 -18.66
N GLY A 61 0.80 2.16 -17.92
CA GLY A 61 1.07 2.25 -16.49
C GLY A 61 -0.15 2.68 -15.68
N GLY A 62 -0.09 2.37 -14.38
CA GLY A 62 -1.02 2.89 -13.38
C GLY A 62 -0.24 3.56 -12.25
N LEU A 63 -0.72 4.71 -11.81
CA LEU A 63 -0.09 5.55 -10.80
C LEU A 63 -1.02 5.77 -9.61
N SER A 64 -0.69 5.15 -8.49
CA SER A 64 -1.10 5.56 -7.15
C SER A 64 -0.07 6.55 -6.63
N CYS A 65 -0.47 7.74 -6.26
CA CYS A 65 0.47 8.75 -5.78
C CYS A 65 -0.17 9.61 -4.68
N VAL A 66 0.40 9.54 -3.48
CA VAL A 66 0.01 10.37 -2.33
C VAL A 66 0.97 11.55 -2.12
N VAL A 67 1.87 11.81 -3.10
CA VAL A 67 2.84 12.91 -3.08
C VAL A 67 2.58 13.81 -4.29
N PRO A 68 1.75 14.87 -4.16
CA PRO A 68 1.28 15.66 -5.31
C PRO A 68 2.40 16.28 -6.15
N VAL A 69 3.50 16.69 -5.52
CA VAL A 69 4.63 17.37 -6.18
C VAL A 69 5.24 16.53 -7.30
N ILE A 70 5.41 15.22 -7.09
CA ILE A 70 6.08 14.33 -8.05
C ILE A 70 5.11 13.72 -9.09
N THR A 71 3.80 13.86 -8.89
CA THR A 71 2.78 13.29 -9.81
C THR A 71 3.02 13.70 -11.25
N ARG A 72 3.33 15.00 -11.48
CA ARG A 72 3.58 15.52 -12.82
C ARG A 72 4.84 14.94 -13.46
N ALA A 73 5.88 14.68 -12.67
CA ALA A 73 7.10 14.07 -13.18
C ALA A 73 6.84 12.63 -13.68
N TRP A 74 6.06 11.84 -12.94
CA TRP A 74 5.62 10.51 -13.37
C TRP A 74 4.77 10.57 -14.65
N GLN A 75 3.80 11.49 -14.72
CA GLN A 75 2.98 11.66 -15.93
C GLN A 75 3.86 11.97 -17.16
N ARG A 76 4.77 12.94 -17.04
CA ARG A 76 5.69 13.29 -18.13
C ARG A 76 6.64 12.15 -18.51
N CYS A 77 7.10 11.36 -17.54
CA CYS A 77 7.91 10.18 -17.78
C CYS A 77 7.18 9.19 -18.71
N PHE A 78 5.91 8.92 -18.45
CA PHE A 78 5.10 8.01 -19.28
C PHE A 78 4.72 8.63 -20.63
N GLU A 79 4.20 9.84 -20.64
CA GLU A 79 3.68 10.49 -21.84
C GLU A 79 4.77 10.87 -22.84
N LEU A 80 5.86 11.49 -22.36
CA LEU A 80 6.88 12.07 -23.23
C LEU A 80 8.08 11.16 -23.46
N LEU A 81 8.48 10.38 -22.48
CA LEU A 81 9.71 9.59 -22.56
C LEU A 81 9.43 8.13 -22.94
N LEU A 82 8.33 7.58 -22.45
CA LEU A 82 7.91 6.22 -22.79
C LEU A 82 6.86 6.18 -23.91
N ASN A 83 6.21 7.30 -24.21
CA ASN A 83 5.08 7.39 -25.15
C ASN A 83 3.99 6.33 -24.86
N LYS A 84 3.65 6.17 -23.57
CA LYS A 84 2.69 5.18 -23.07
C LYS A 84 1.62 5.86 -22.22
N PRO A 85 0.38 5.33 -22.21
CA PRO A 85 -0.68 5.85 -21.35
C PRO A 85 -0.40 5.57 -19.87
N LEU A 86 -0.80 6.50 -18.99
CA LEU A 86 -0.71 6.38 -17.54
C LEU A 86 -2.08 6.66 -16.91
N THR A 87 -2.65 5.64 -16.29
CA THR A 87 -3.90 5.75 -15.53
C THR A 87 -3.62 6.24 -14.11
N ARG A 88 -4.20 7.37 -13.72
CA ARG A 88 -4.12 7.86 -12.34
C ARG A 88 -5.21 7.23 -11.48
N ILE A 89 -4.81 6.68 -10.32
CA ILE A 89 -5.73 6.09 -9.37
C ILE A 89 -6.36 7.19 -8.51
N ASN A 90 -7.68 7.21 -8.45
CA ASN A 90 -8.50 8.07 -7.60
C ASN A 90 -9.91 7.48 -7.47
N ALA A 91 -10.79 8.10 -6.70
CA ALA A 91 -12.14 7.60 -6.47
C ALA A 91 -13.01 7.48 -7.74
N LEU A 92 -12.69 8.22 -8.80
CA LEU A 92 -13.40 8.18 -10.10
C LEU A 92 -12.82 7.15 -11.06
N SER A 93 -11.65 6.57 -10.76
CA SER A 93 -10.98 5.62 -11.66
C SER A 93 -11.50 4.19 -11.53
N THR A 94 -12.44 3.93 -10.62
CA THR A 94 -13.03 2.61 -10.41
C THR A 94 -14.52 2.70 -10.12
N ASN A 95 -15.26 1.67 -10.54
CA ASN A 95 -16.67 1.43 -10.16
C ASN A 95 -16.81 0.11 -9.36
N LYS A 96 -15.70 -0.54 -9.02
CA LYS A 96 -15.69 -1.81 -8.26
C LYS A 96 -16.14 -1.63 -6.81
N ILE A 97 -15.89 -0.45 -6.26
CA ILE A 97 -16.37 -0.06 -4.93
C ILE A 97 -17.11 1.28 -5.04
N ARG A 98 -18.11 1.45 -4.20
CA ARG A 98 -18.81 2.74 -4.04
C ARG A 98 -18.26 3.45 -2.82
N PHE A 99 -18.41 4.77 -2.76
CA PHE A 99 -17.93 5.56 -1.63
C PHE A 99 -19.13 6.18 -0.89
N ASN A 100 -19.21 5.94 0.42
CA ASN A 100 -20.18 6.60 1.31
C ASN A 100 -19.43 7.40 2.38
N ILE A 101 -18.69 8.39 1.92
CA ILE A 101 -17.94 9.34 2.74
C ILE A 101 -18.08 10.74 2.14
N PRO A 102 -17.96 11.81 2.93
CA PRO A 102 -18.22 13.19 2.46
C PRO A 102 -17.31 13.63 1.30
N HIS A 103 -16.07 13.20 1.27
CA HIS A 103 -15.04 13.65 0.33
C HIS A 103 -14.27 12.48 -0.26
N PRO A 104 -14.86 11.69 -1.21
CA PRO A 104 -14.18 10.55 -1.82
C PRO A 104 -12.91 10.94 -2.58
N GLU A 105 -12.84 12.16 -3.12
CA GLU A 105 -11.71 12.72 -3.84
C GLU A 105 -10.45 12.91 -2.97
N LEU A 106 -10.61 12.94 -1.64
CA LEU A 106 -9.51 13.06 -0.67
C LEU A 106 -8.97 11.71 -0.19
N VAL A 107 -9.58 10.60 -0.59
CA VAL A 107 -9.04 9.26 -0.25
C VAL A 107 -7.74 9.02 -0.99
N GLY A 108 -6.71 8.58 -0.26
CA GLY A 108 -5.42 8.21 -0.84
C GLY A 108 -5.57 7.16 -1.93
N ALA A 109 -4.82 7.31 -3.00
CA ALA A 109 -4.87 6.41 -4.15
C ALA A 109 -4.48 4.97 -3.77
N ASP A 110 -3.54 4.80 -2.85
CA ASP A 110 -3.12 3.55 -2.23
C ASP A 110 -4.28 2.83 -1.52
N ARG A 111 -5.06 3.57 -0.72
CA ARG A 111 -6.22 3.04 0.00
C ARG A 111 -7.32 2.57 -0.94
N ILE A 112 -7.53 3.30 -2.05
CA ILE A 112 -8.47 2.91 -3.11
C ILE A 112 -7.99 1.63 -3.79
N ALA A 113 -6.71 1.58 -4.19
CA ALA A 113 -6.12 0.41 -4.81
C ALA A 113 -6.22 -0.83 -3.90
N ASN A 114 -5.85 -0.68 -2.62
CA ASN A 114 -5.96 -1.74 -1.62
C ASN A 114 -7.39 -2.26 -1.50
N SER A 115 -8.37 -1.36 -1.39
CA SER A 115 -9.79 -1.71 -1.27
C SER A 115 -10.30 -2.48 -2.48
N VAL A 116 -9.95 -2.03 -3.70
CA VAL A 116 -10.34 -2.73 -4.94
C VAL A 116 -9.70 -4.11 -5.02
N ALA A 117 -8.41 -4.25 -4.72
CA ALA A 117 -7.76 -5.56 -4.76
C ALA A 117 -8.31 -6.52 -3.70
N ALA A 118 -8.57 -6.02 -2.50
CA ALA A 118 -9.12 -6.81 -1.41
C ALA A 118 -10.51 -7.35 -1.78
N THR A 119 -11.40 -6.50 -2.26
CA THR A 119 -12.76 -6.90 -2.62
C THR A 119 -12.82 -7.84 -3.81
N GLU A 120 -11.97 -7.63 -4.82
CA GLU A 120 -11.92 -8.50 -6.01
C GLU A 120 -11.41 -9.90 -5.66
N ARG A 121 -10.47 -10.01 -4.72
CA ARG A 121 -9.80 -11.27 -4.40
C ARG A 121 -10.48 -12.05 -3.28
N TYR A 122 -11.01 -11.34 -2.28
CA TYR A 122 -11.50 -11.96 -1.04
C TYR A 122 -13.00 -11.76 -0.83
N GLY A 123 -13.68 -11.01 -1.73
CA GLY A 123 -15.12 -10.74 -1.64
C GLY A 123 -15.45 -9.60 -0.67
N TYR A 124 -16.69 -9.55 -0.23
CA TYR A 124 -17.24 -8.55 0.69
C TYR A 124 -17.81 -9.24 1.93
N PRO A 125 -17.78 -8.64 3.13
CA PRO A 125 -17.06 -7.41 3.46
C PRO A 125 -15.56 -7.65 3.69
N VAL A 126 -14.74 -6.59 3.65
CA VAL A 126 -13.30 -6.66 3.93
C VAL A 126 -12.83 -5.54 4.84
N ILE A 127 -11.82 -5.83 5.65
CA ILE A 127 -11.03 -4.87 6.41
C ILE A 127 -9.58 -5.00 5.93
N VAL A 128 -8.99 -3.91 5.46
CA VAL A 128 -7.58 -3.87 5.05
C VAL A 128 -6.78 -3.07 6.07
N VAL A 129 -5.73 -3.66 6.62
CA VAL A 129 -4.77 -2.97 7.48
C VAL A 129 -3.44 -2.86 6.75
N ASP A 130 -3.06 -1.63 6.39
CA ASP A 130 -1.83 -1.33 5.67
C ASP A 130 -0.77 -0.78 6.62
N PHE A 131 0.33 -1.51 6.78
CA PHE A 131 1.48 -1.14 7.62
C PHE A 131 2.56 -0.45 6.77
N GLY A 132 2.24 0.77 6.33
CA GLY A 132 3.09 1.65 5.54
C GLY A 132 3.77 2.76 6.35
N THR A 133 3.94 3.94 5.73
CA THR A 133 4.39 5.17 6.40
C THR A 133 3.41 5.56 7.52
N ALA A 134 2.11 5.51 7.25
CA ALA A 134 1.05 5.44 8.25
C ALA A 134 0.58 3.99 8.41
N THR A 135 -0.10 3.66 9.50
CA THR A 135 -0.91 2.45 9.60
C THR A 135 -2.35 2.84 9.29
N ASN A 136 -2.88 2.34 8.17
CA ASN A 136 -4.25 2.59 7.73
C ASN A 136 -5.09 1.35 7.99
N LEU A 137 -6.33 1.53 8.46
CA LEU A 137 -7.37 0.52 8.46
C LEU A 137 -8.49 1.03 7.57
N ASP A 138 -8.83 0.30 6.51
CA ASP A 138 -9.85 0.63 5.53
C ASP A 138 -10.93 -0.44 5.48
N VAL A 139 -12.18 -0.03 5.28
CA VAL A 139 -13.33 -0.91 5.36
C VAL A 139 -14.18 -0.78 4.10
N VAL A 140 -14.47 -1.92 3.47
CA VAL A 140 -15.53 -2.03 2.47
C VAL A 140 -16.59 -2.99 3.02
N ASP A 141 -17.83 -2.53 3.11
CA ASP A 141 -18.93 -3.30 3.70
C ASP A 141 -19.47 -4.38 2.74
N LYS A 142 -20.41 -5.19 3.23
CA LYS A 142 -21.07 -6.28 2.49
C LYS A 142 -21.75 -5.84 1.18
N ASP A 143 -22.09 -4.56 1.06
CA ASP A 143 -22.74 -3.99 -0.12
C ASP A 143 -21.74 -3.37 -1.10
N GLY A 144 -20.42 -3.56 -0.89
CA GLY A 144 -19.35 -3.02 -1.72
C GLY A 144 -19.16 -1.51 -1.56
N VAL A 145 -19.45 -0.98 -0.38
CA VAL A 145 -19.32 0.44 -0.08
C VAL A 145 -18.12 0.70 0.81
N PHE A 146 -17.21 1.56 0.35
CA PHE A 146 -16.11 2.06 1.18
C PHE A 146 -16.66 2.96 2.27
N ARG A 147 -16.48 2.55 3.52
CA ARG A 147 -17.05 3.20 4.70
C ARG A 147 -16.06 4.16 5.39
N GLY A 148 -14.84 4.25 4.89
CA GLY A 148 -13.74 4.95 5.55
C GLY A 148 -12.87 4.01 6.38
N GLY A 149 -12.29 4.54 7.47
CA GLY A 149 -11.40 3.74 8.30
C GLY A 149 -10.68 4.58 9.35
N ALA A 150 -9.53 4.07 9.81
CA ALA A 150 -8.67 4.74 10.78
C ALA A 150 -7.25 4.94 10.21
N ILE A 151 -6.61 6.05 10.58
CA ILE A 151 -5.23 6.36 10.23
C ILE A 151 -4.46 6.64 11.51
N SER A 152 -3.33 5.96 11.69
CA SER A 152 -2.44 6.16 12.82
C SER A 152 -0.98 6.28 12.37
N PRO A 153 -0.07 6.78 13.23
CA PRO A 153 1.34 6.79 12.92
C PRO A 153 1.85 5.40 12.59
N GLY A 154 2.60 5.26 11.48
CA GLY A 154 3.21 3.98 11.12
C GLY A 154 4.29 3.55 12.10
N ILE A 155 4.61 2.27 12.08
CA ILE A 155 5.55 1.61 13.00
C ILE A 155 6.92 2.31 12.99
N MET A 156 7.45 2.59 11.78
CA MET A 156 8.75 3.27 11.66
C MET A 156 8.72 4.72 12.13
N ILE A 157 7.61 5.45 11.91
CA ILE A 157 7.44 6.81 12.43
C ILE A 157 7.44 6.78 13.95
N SER A 158 6.68 5.85 14.56
CA SER A 158 6.60 5.69 16.02
C SER A 158 7.96 5.33 16.63
N ALA A 159 8.66 4.38 16.02
CA ALA A 159 10.00 3.97 16.45
C ALA A 159 11.02 5.13 16.36
N ASN A 160 11.05 5.82 15.21
CA ASN A 160 11.96 6.95 15.00
C ASN A 160 11.66 8.13 15.95
N ALA A 161 10.38 8.40 16.22
CA ALA A 161 9.99 9.43 17.19
C ALA A 161 10.48 9.10 18.62
N LEU A 162 10.43 7.81 19.00
CA LEU A 162 10.97 7.32 20.27
C LEU A 162 12.49 7.46 20.30
N PHE A 163 13.21 7.00 19.28
CA PHE A 163 14.68 7.07 19.20
C PHE A 163 15.18 8.52 19.21
N ALA A 164 14.51 9.42 18.51
CA ALA A 164 14.89 10.82 18.45
C ALA A 164 14.75 11.56 19.81
N ARG A 165 13.89 11.08 20.71
CA ARG A 165 13.57 11.71 21.99
C ARG A 165 14.19 11.02 23.21
N ALA A 166 14.58 9.77 23.09
CA ALA A 166 15.11 8.99 24.18
C ALA A 166 16.65 8.88 24.06
N ALA A 167 17.38 9.75 24.76
CA ALA A 167 18.83 9.90 24.66
C ALA A 167 19.65 8.59 24.88
N LYS A 168 19.06 7.58 25.52
CA LYS A 168 19.68 6.27 25.79
C LYS A 168 19.22 5.15 24.84
N LEU A 169 18.29 5.45 23.92
CA LEU A 169 17.83 4.46 22.96
C LEU A 169 18.53 4.70 21.62
N SER A 170 19.31 3.70 21.18
CA SER A 170 19.84 3.65 19.82
C SER A 170 18.79 3.06 18.87
N SER A 171 18.97 3.28 17.56
CA SER A 171 18.18 2.57 16.54
C SER A 171 18.37 1.07 16.69
N ILE A 172 17.28 0.33 16.83
CA ILE A 172 17.23 -1.12 16.96
C ILE A 172 16.45 -1.73 15.81
N PRO A 173 16.77 -2.97 15.39
CA PRO A 173 16.01 -3.66 14.36
C PRO A 173 14.55 -3.85 14.77
N ILE A 174 13.62 -3.51 13.89
CA ILE A 174 12.18 -3.72 14.10
C ILE A 174 11.84 -5.15 13.68
N LYS A 175 11.61 -6.00 14.67
CA LYS A 175 11.21 -7.40 14.52
C LYS A 175 10.26 -7.80 15.65
N ALA A 176 9.45 -8.82 15.44
CA ALA A 176 8.59 -9.37 16.48
C ALA A 176 9.47 -10.00 17.58
N PRO A 177 9.27 -9.65 18.86
CA PRO A 177 9.96 -10.30 19.96
C PRO A 177 9.26 -11.64 20.32
N GLU A 178 9.98 -12.57 20.94
CA GLU A 178 9.43 -13.85 21.40
C GLU A 178 8.35 -13.69 22.48
N THR A 179 8.44 -12.64 23.29
CA THR A 179 7.51 -12.35 24.38
C THR A 179 7.21 -10.87 24.49
N VAL A 180 6.01 -10.54 24.99
CA VAL A 180 5.61 -9.13 25.22
C VAL A 180 6.39 -8.49 26.38
N LEU A 181 6.91 -9.28 27.32
CA LEU A 181 7.72 -8.79 28.43
C LEU A 181 9.20 -8.80 28.04
N GLY A 182 9.68 -7.68 27.52
CA GLY A 182 11.09 -7.51 27.21
C GLY A 182 11.94 -7.41 28.49
N ASN A 183 13.00 -8.20 28.55
CA ASN A 183 13.97 -8.20 29.65
C ASN A 183 15.25 -7.40 29.34
N THR A 184 15.34 -6.85 28.15
CA THR A 184 16.36 -5.89 27.73
C THR A 184 15.70 -4.65 27.16
N THR A 185 16.43 -3.54 27.03
CA THR A 185 15.92 -2.32 26.38
C THR A 185 15.50 -2.61 24.94
N GLU A 186 16.29 -3.39 24.20
CA GLU A 186 15.98 -3.76 22.82
C GLU A 186 14.65 -4.54 22.74
N SER A 187 14.52 -5.64 23.47
CA SER A 187 13.31 -6.46 23.45
C SER A 187 12.08 -5.72 23.99
N ALA A 188 12.25 -4.84 24.99
CA ALA A 188 11.15 -4.00 25.49
C ALA A 188 10.66 -2.98 24.45
N VAL A 189 11.57 -2.36 23.67
CA VAL A 189 11.20 -1.46 22.57
C VAL A 189 10.54 -2.24 21.43
N GLN A 190 11.09 -3.39 21.05
CA GLN A 190 10.47 -4.26 20.03
C GLN A 190 9.06 -4.68 20.44
N ALA A 191 8.85 -5.08 21.69
CA ALA A 191 7.52 -5.39 22.22
C ALA A 191 6.58 -4.18 22.15
N GLY A 192 7.00 -3.03 22.64
CA GLY A 192 6.19 -1.80 22.60
C GLY A 192 5.83 -1.35 21.18
N ILE A 193 6.73 -1.49 20.23
CA ILE A 193 6.54 -1.06 18.84
C ILE A 193 5.78 -2.10 18.02
N VAL A 194 6.22 -3.37 18.00
CA VAL A 194 5.64 -4.39 17.11
C VAL A 194 4.38 -5.01 17.72
N VAL A 195 4.47 -5.51 18.96
CA VAL A 195 3.29 -6.07 19.65
C VAL A 195 2.27 -4.97 19.95
N GLY A 196 2.73 -3.74 20.24
CA GLY A 196 1.85 -2.58 20.37
C GLY A 196 1.08 -2.26 19.10
N ALA A 197 1.71 -2.35 17.92
CA ALA A 197 1.03 -2.18 16.62
C ALA A 197 0.05 -3.33 16.34
N ALA A 198 0.41 -4.56 16.67
CA ALA A 198 -0.48 -5.72 16.59
C ALA A 198 -1.72 -5.53 17.48
N ALA A 199 -1.55 -5.18 18.76
CA ALA A 199 -2.64 -4.94 19.69
C ALA A 199 -3.54 -3.76 19.26
N GLN A 200 -2.96 -2.71 18.64
CA GLN A 200 -3.74 -1.63 18.05
C GLN A 200 -4.62 -2.13 16.89
N ALA A 201 -4.05 -2.95 15.99
CA ALA A 201 -4.81 -3.55 14.89
C ALA A 201 -5.92 -4.46 15.41
N GLU A 202 -5.64 -5.36 16.37
CA GLU A 202 -6.63 -6.22 17.04
C GLU A 202 -7.78 -5.40 17.62
N GLY A 203 -7.44 -4.36 18.38
CA GLY A 203 -8.43 -3.50 19.02
C GLY A 203 -9.30 -2.74 18.03
N LEU A 204 -8.74 -2.25 16.93
CA LEU A 204 -9.49 -1.56 15.86
C LEU A 204 -10.36 -2.56 15.08
N VAL A 205 -9.80 -3.69 14.64
CA VAL A 205 -10.54 -4.75 13.93
C VAL A 205 -11.71 -5.25 14.76
N ALA A 206 -11.49 -5.58 16.04
CA ALA A 206 -12.53 -6.08 16.92
C ALA A 206 -13.68 -5.08 17.14
N ARG A 207 -13.43 -3.78 17.04
CA ARG A 207 -14.45 -2.74 17.10
C ARG A 207 -15.16 -2.60 15.76
N THR A 208 -14.40 -2.61 14.67
CA THR A 208 -14.92 -2.47 13.30
C THR A 208 -15.85 -3.63 12.92
N LEU A 209 -15.52 -4.86 13.31
CA LEU A 209 -16.36 -6.05 13.07
C LEU A 209 -17.75 -5.98 13.75
N LYS A 210 -17.95 -5.05 14.70
CA LYS A 210 -19.27 -4.82 15.35
C LYS A 210 -20.12 -3.77 14.63
N GLU A 211 -19.56 -3.09 13.64
CA GLU A 211 -20.28 -2.11 12.84
C GLU A 211 -21.24 -2.81 11.86
N PRO A 212 -22.46 -2.27 11.64
CA PRO A 212 -23.44 -2.89 10.76
C PRO A 212 -22.92 -3.09 9.33
N GLY A 213 -23.02 -4.33 8.84
CA GLY A 213 -22.63 -4.70 7.48
C GLY A 213 -21.14 -5.05 7.33
N ILE A 214 -20.41 -5.18 8.45
CA ILE A 214 -18.99 -5.55 8.49
C ILE A 214 -18.78 -6.91 9.16
N GLU A 215 -19.86 -7.51 9.64
CA GLU A 215 -19.82 -8.80 10.33
C GLU A 215 -19.20 -9.88 9.43
N GLY A 216 -18.21 -10.61 9.94
CA GLY A 216 -17.53 -11.66 9.20
C GLY A 216 -16.62 -11.17 8.08
N ALA A 217 -16.21 -9.90 8.11
CA ALA A 217 -15.25 -9.37 7.14
C ALA A 217 -13.94 -10.13 7.13
N THR A 218 -13.41 -10.40 5.93
CA THR A 218 -12.04 -10.90 5.80
C THR A 218 -11.06 -9.78 6.16
N VAL A 219 -10.14 -10.06 7.08
CA VAL A 219 -9.14 -9.11 7.58
C VAL A 219 -7.82 -9.34 6.88
N ILE A 220 -7.38 -8.37 6.09
CA ILE A 220 -6.19 -8.45 5.24
C ILE A 220 -5.13 -7.49 5.78
N ALA A 221 -3.90 -8.00 6.01
CA ALA A 221 -2.73 -7.17 6.26
C ALA A 221 -1.95 -6.94 4.96
N THR A 222 -1.49 -5.71 4.75
CA THR A 222 -0.61 -5.33 3.64
C THR A 222 0.41 -4.27 4.10
N GLY A 223 1.29 -3.85 3.20
CA GLY A 223 2.34 -2.88 3.51
C GLY A 223 3.68 -3.52 3.87
N GLY A 224 4.70 -2.67 3.98
CA GLY A 224 6.09 -3.12 4.12
C GLY A 224 6.41 -3.87 5.42
N LEU A 225 5.61 -3.66 6.47
CA LEU A 225 5.79 -4.30 7.78
C LEU A 225 4.67 -5.30 8.13
N ALA A 226 3.79 -5.63 7.19
CA ALA A 226 2.68 -6.56 7.42
C ALA A 226 3.16 -7.93 7.92
N ASN A 227 4.19 -8.52 7.29
CA ASN A 227 4.76 -9.80 7.75
C ASN A 227 5.29 -9.72 9.19
N THR A 228 6.02 -8.64 9.53
CA THR A 228 6.59 -8.46 10.88
C THR A 228 5.51 -8.35 11.94
N VAL A 229 4.39 -7.67 11.64
CA VAL A 229 3.28 -7.53 12.60
C VAL A 229 2.49 -8.83 12.71
N SER A 230 2.29 -9.54 11.61
CA SER A 230 1.55 -10.81 11.59
C SER A 230 2.24 -11.92 12.41
N GLU A 231 3.56 -11.81 12.65
CA GLU A 231 4.26 -12.71 13.59
C GLU A 231 3.84 -12.51 15.06
N ALA A 232 3.20 -11.37 15.37
CA ALA A 232 2.80 -11.00 16.73
C ALA A 232 1.28 -11.06 16.98
N THR A 233 0.47 -11.52 16.02
CA THR A 233 -0.99 -11.57 16.13
C THR A 233 -1.62 -12.51 15.10
N ASP A 234 -2.75 -13.12 15.47
CA ASP A 234 -3.57 -13.98 14.60
C ASP A 234 -4.81 -13.24 14.05
N VAL A 235 -4.86 -11.90 14.15
CA VAL A 235 -6.04 -11.12 13.77
C VAL A 235 -6.26 -11.05 12.25
N PHE A 236 -5.23 -11.34 11.46
CA PHE A 236 -5.29 -11.29 10.01
C PHE A 236 -5.59 -12.65 9.40
N ASP A 237 -6.67 -12.74 8.61
CA ASP A 237 -6.97 -13.93 7.82
C ASP A 237 -5.97 -14.12 6.68
N VAL A 238 -5.43 -13.00 6.16
CA VAL A 238 -4.52 -12.98 5.01
C VAL A 238 -3.45 -11.90 5.18
N VAL A 239 -2.23 -12.21 4.75
CA VAL A 239 -1.15 -11.22 4.55
C VAL A 239 -0.85 -11.16 3.04
N ASP A 240 -1.16 -10.04 2.40
CA ASP A 240 -0.91 -9.82 0.96
C ASP A 240 -0.03 -8.59 0.72
N PRO A 241 1.31 -8.77 0.63
CA PRO A 241 2.24 -7.66 0.41
C PRO A 241 2.15 -7.02 -0.98
N GLN A 242 1.41 -7.63 -1.92
CA GLN A 242 1.24 -7.14 -3.29
C GLN A 242 -0.11 -6.46 -3.53
N LEU A 243 -0.91 -6.27 -2.48
CA LEU A 243 -2.30 -5.81 -2.58
C LEU A 243 -2.41 -4.50 -3.36
N THR A 244 -1.63 -3.48 -3.00
CA THR A 244 -1.63 -2.17 -3.66
C THR A 244 -1.28 -2.27 -5.14
N MET A 245 -0.21 -3.01 -5.47
CA MET A 245 0.23 -3.19 -6.86
C MET A 245 -0.86 -3.86 -7.71
N ARG A 246 -1.49 -4.89 -7.16
CA ARG A 246 -2.59 -5.59 -7.80
C ARG A 246 -3.80 -4.69 -7.98
N GLY A 247 -4.14 -3.87 -6.99
CA GLY A 247 -5.24 -2.92 -7.08
C GLY A 247 -5.07 -1.89 -8.20
N ILE A 248 -3.86 -1.36 -8.35
CA ILE A 248 -3.53 -0.45 -9.46
C ILE A 248 -3.75 -1.15 -10.82
N TYR A 249 -3.27 -2.40 -10.96
CA TYR A 249 -3.47 -3.20 -12.17
C TYR A 249 -4.96 -3.45 -12.46
N LEU A 250 -5.74 -3.84 -11.46
CA LEU A 250 -7.17 -4.15 -11.61
C LEU A 250 -7.99 -2.92 -12.01
N ILE A 251 -7.68 -1.74 -11.46
CA ILE A 251 -8.34 -0.48 -11.82
C ILE A 251 -8.03 -0.11 -13.28
N TRP A 252 -6.78 -0.23 -13.71
CA TRP A 252 -6.42 0.00 -15.12
C TRP A 252 -7.12 -0.98 -16.04
N LYS A 253 -7.10 -2.28 -15.75
CA LYS A 253 -7.72 -3.32 -16.56
C LYS A 253 -9.21 -3.04 -16.77
N GLN A 254 -9.93 -2.69 -15.70
CA GLN A 254 -11.33 -2.30 -15.77
C GLN A 254 -11.57 -1.10 -16.70
N SER A 255 -10.71 -0.07 -16.62
CA SER A 255 -10.86 1.12 -17.46
C SER A 255 -10.67 0.82 -18.95
N THR A 256 -9.81 -0.14 -19.28
CA THR A 256 -9.58 -0.56 -20.68
C THR A 256 -10.68 -1.48 -21.21
N GLU A 257 -11.29 -2.31 -20.38
CA GLU A 257 -12.43 -3.14 -20.76
C GLU A 257 -13.70 -2.30 -20.99
N ALA A 258 -13.92 -1.25 -20.21
CA ALA A 258 -15.04 -0.32 -20.37
C ALA A 258 -14.94 0.60 -21.59
N ALA A 259 -13.73 0.76 -22.16
CA ALA A 259 -13.45 1.59 -23.35
C ALA A 259 -13.57 0.79 -24.66
N ARG A 260 -13.72 -0.51 -24.61
CA ARG A 260 -13.98 -1.42 -25.75
C ARG A 260 -15.46 -1.66 -25.95
#